data_9ea35df7551c0ea454c97f7175a1d3cf
#
_entry.id   9ea35df7551c0ea454c97f7175a1d3cf
#
_cell.length_a   1.000
_cell.length_b   1.000
_cell.length_c   1.000
_cell.angle_alpha   90.00
_cell.angle_beta   90.00
_cell.angle_gamma   90.00
#
_symmetry.space_group_name_H-M   'P 1'
#
loop_
_entity.id
_entity.type
_entity.pdbx_description
1 polymer ?
#
loop_
_entity_poly.entity_id
_entity_poly.type
_entity_poly.pdbx_seq_one_letter_code
_entity_poly.pdbx_strand_id
1 'polypeptide(L)'
;QVISKTPDRRFQRTGISRNVEDIMKIYWNGERKNVIGSRVKELRKKQNISQKILAARLSLSGIDFTELTILRIEKGTRFVPDYELSVIADYFHVTSDYLLGRTSKE
;
A
#
# COMPACT_ATOMS: atom_id res chain seq x y z
N GLN A 1 -14.19 8.60 22.73
CA GLN A 1 -14.05 8.60 22.22
C GLN A 1 -13.62 8.53 22.25
N VAL A 2 -13.91 8.29 22.32
CA VAL A 2 -13.68 8.31 21.71
C VAL A 2 -13.29 8.44 21.42
N ILE A 3 -13.38 8.50 21.42
CA ILE A 3 -13.28 8.59 20.77
C ILE A 3 -13.21 9.23 20.59
N SER A 4 -13.55 9.56 20.45
CA SER A 4 -13.74 10.07 19.79
C SER A 4 -13.89 10.58 19.53
N LYS A 5 -14.22 10.88 19.21
CA LYS A 5 -14.67 11.05 18.56
C LYS A 5 -14.51 11.18 17.93
N THR A 6 -14.59 11.04 17.44
CA THR A 6 -14.68 10.86 16.53
C THR A 6 -14.39 10.75 15.99
N PRO A 7 -14.06 10.80 15.80
CA PRO A 7 -13.51 10.38 15.21
C PRO A 7 -13.40 10.24 14.25
N ASP A 8 -12.72 9.90 14.04
CA ASP A 8 -12.80 9.31 12.84
C ASP A 8 -14.02 8.57 12.59
N ARG A 9 -14.76 8.99 11.69
CA ARG A 9 -15.93 8.39 11.48
C ARG A 9 -15.92 7.25 10.68
N ARG A 10 -14.92 6.93 9.93
CA ARG A 10 -14.84 5.76 9.14
C ARG A 10 -15.03 4.54 9.93
N PHE A 11 -14.60 4.59 11.13
CA PHE A 11 -14.78 3.50 11.86
C PHE A 11 -15.82 3.65 12.76
N GLN A 12 -16.29 4.71 13.01
CA GLN A 12 -17.14 4.80 13.91
C GLN A 12 -18.35 4.89 13.62
N ARG A 13 -18.84 4.85 13.23
CA ARG A 13 -19.83 4.80 12.98
C ARG A 13 -20.46 4.01 13.09
N THR A 14 -20.59 3.82 13.31
CA THR A 14 -21.22 3.13 13.25
C THR A 14 -21.34 2.01 13.54
N GLY A 15 -21.90 1.55 13.94
CA GLY A 15 -22.12 0.33 14.18
C GLY A 15 -20.99 -0.47 13.89
N ILE A 16 -19.99 -0.28 14.47
CA ILE A 16 -18.86 -1.02 14.20
C ILE A 16 -19.01 -2.39 14.66
N SER A 17 -18.83 -3.33 13.78
CA SER A 17 -18.84 -4.71 14.12
C SER A 17 -17.62 -5.07 14.91
N ARG A 18 -17.76 -6.06 15.75
CA ARG A 18 -16.65 -6.53 16.52
C ARG A 18 -16.16 -7.87 16.08
N ASN A 19 -16.74 -8.45 15.03
CA ASN A 19 -16.28 -9.78 14.64
C ASN A 19 -15.02 -9.68 13.79
N VAL A 20 -14.36 -10.80 13.67
CA VAL A 20 -13.07 -10.88 13.00
C VAL A 20 -13.15 -10.52 11.53
N GLU A 21 -14.24 -10.88 10.89
CA GLU A 21 -14.39 -10.60 9.48
C GLU A 21 -14.39 -9.11 9.18
N ASP A 22 -15.08 -8.33 9.99
CA ASP A 22 -15.12 -6.90 9.78
C ASP A 22 -13.78 -6.25 10.07
N ILE A 23 -13.06 -6.77 11.06
CA ILE A 23 -11.73 -6.27 11.35
C ILE A 23 -10.82 -6.56 10.19
N MET A 24 -10.93 -7.74 9.59
CA MET A 24 -10.11 -8.10 8.44
C MET A 24 -10.40 -7.21 7.25
N LYS A 25 -11.66 -6.81 7.06
CA LYS A 25 -11.99 -5.91 5.97
C LYS A 25 -11.37 -4.54 6.11
N ILE A 26 -11.20 -4.10 7.33
CA ILE A 26 -10.55 -2.81 7.58
C ILE A 26 -9.10 -2.85 7.14
N TYR A 27 -8.41 -3.95 7.45
CA TYR A 27 -6.98 -4.02 7.21
C TYR A 27 -6.60 -4.76 5.93
N TRP A 28 -7.51 -5.51 5.35
CA TRP A 28 -7.17 -6.36 4.24
C TRP A 28 -8.06 -6.11 3.05
N ASN A 29 -8.92 -5.22 3.06
CA ASN A 29 -9.81 -4.83 2.02
C ASN A 29 -10.49 -6.00 1.25
N GLY A 30 -10.54 -7.17 1.83
CA GLY A 30 -11.28 -8.31 1.30
C GLY A 30 -10.55 -9.11 0.23
N GLU A 31 -10.19 -8.47 -0.85
CA GLU A 31 -9.59 -9.17 -1.99
C GLU A 31 -8.11 -8.98 -2.11
N ARG A 32 -7.63 -7.84 -1.71
CA ARG A 32 -6.21 -7.51 -1.89
C ARG A 32 -5.55 -7.36 -0.54
N LYS A 33 -4.31 -7.79 -0.48
CA LYS A 33 -3.51 -7.69 0.74
C LYS A 33 -2.74 -6.38 0.84
N ASN A 34 -2.88 -5.53 -0.16
CA ASN A 34 -2.36 -4.18 -0.09
C ASN A 34 -3.22 -3.30 -0.99
N VAL A 35 -3.14 -1.99 -0.78
CA VAL A 35 -3.90 -1.05 -1.59
C VAL A 35 -3.00 -0.25 -2.51
N ILE A 36 -1.69 -0.44 -2.45
CA ILE A 36 -0.75 0.39 -3.20
C ILE A 36 -0.40 -0.18 -4.57
N GLY A 37 -0.71 -1.46 -4.80
CA GLY A 37 -0.18 -2.17 -5.97
C GLY A 37 -0.50 -1.52 -7.30
N SER A 38 -1.72 -1.02 -7.48
CA SER A 38 -2.09 -0.42 -8.75
C SER A 38 -1.32 0.88 -9.00
N ARG A 39 -1.09 1.68 -7.96
CA ARG A 39 -0.32 2.91 -8.11
C ARG A 39 1.16 2.63 -8.34
N VAL A 40 1.70 1.60 -7.69
CA VAL A 40 3.07 1.16 -7.94
C VAL A 40 3.23 0.76 -9.40
N LYS A 41 2.30 -0.01 -9.91
CA LYS A 41 2.34 -0.44 -11.32
C LYS A 41 2.26 0.75 -12.26
N GLU A 42 1.39 1.68 -11.97
CA GLU A 42 1.23 2.89 -12.76
C GLU A 42 2.51 3.70 -12.80
N LEU A 43 3.12 3.93 -11.64
CA LEU A 43 4.36 4.71 -11.55
C LEU A 43 5.49 4.00 -12.26
N ARG A 44 5.57 2.67 -12.10
CA ARG A 44 6.58 1.89 -12.78
C ARG A 44 6.45 2.02 -14.30
N LYS A 45 5.24 1.92 -14.80
CA LYS A 45 4.99 2.03 -16.24
C LYS A 45 5.29 3.43 -16.76
N LYS A 46 5.06 4.45 -15.96
CA LYS A 46 5.44 5.81 -16.34
C LYS A 46 6.94 5.92 -16.54
N GLN A 47 7.73 5.19 -15.77
CA GLN A 47 9.19 5.18 -15.94
C GLN A 47 9.63 4.23 -17.03
N ASN A 48 8.69 3.48 -17.58
CA ASN A 48 8.97 2.53 -18.66
C ASN A 48 10.03 1.51 -18.27
N ILE A 49 9.93 0.99 -17.06
CA ILE A 49 10.87 -0.02 -16.55
C ILE A 49 10.13 -1.30 -16.21
N SER A 50 10.86 -2.41 -16.23
CA SER A 50 10.29 -3.71 -15.89
C SER A 50 10.20 -3.89 -14.39
N GLN A 51 9.46 -4.91 -13.97
CA GLN A 51 9.40 -5.27 -12.56
C GLN A 51 10.78 -5.63 -12.03
N LYS A 52 11.57 -6.30 -12.85
CA LYS A 52 12.93 -6.69 -12.47
C LYS A 52 13.81 -5.47 -12.22
N ILE A 53 13.73 -4.48 -13.10
CA ILE A 53 14.52 -3.26 -12.94
C ILE A 53 14.07 -2.48 -11.71
N LEU A 54 12.76 -2.39 -11.49
CA LEU A 54 12.25 -1.71 -10.31
C LEU A 54 12.77 -2.41 -9.05
N ALA A 55 12.72 -3.74 -9.02
CA ALA A 55 13.21 -4.49 -7.87
C ALA A 55 14.68 -4.19 -7.59
N ALA A 56 15.49 -4.16 -8.66
CA ALA A 56 16.92 -3.87 -8.50
C ALA A 56 17.15 -2.47 -7.93
N ARG A 57 16.38 -1.50 -8.42
CA ARG A 57 16.53 -0.12 -7.93
C ARG A 57 16.10 0.04 -6.49
N LEU A 58 14.98 -0.59 -6.12
CA LEU A 58 14.49 -0.51 -4.74
C LEU A 58 15.46 -1.21 -3.78
N SER A 59 16.13 -2.25 -4.25
CA SER A 59 17.08 -2.98 -3.40
C SER A 59 18.30 -2.17 -3.03
N LEU A 60 18.55 -1.06 -3.73
CA LEU A 60 19.65 -0.16 -3.36
C LEU A 60 19.41 0.46 -1.99
N SER A 61 18.19 0.42 -1.48
CA SER A 61 17.87 0.92 -0.15
C SER A 61 18.42 0.03 0.97
N GLY A 62 18.84 -1.18 0.63
CA GLY A 62 19.26 -2.16 1.62
C GLY A 62 18.17 -3.17 1.96
N ILE A 63 16.95 -2.95 1.49
CA ILE A 63 15.86 -3.90 1.68
C ILE A 63 15.78 -4.76 0.44
N ASP A 64 15.68 -6.06 0.61
CA ASP A 64 15.71 -6.98 -0.53
C ASP A 64 14.36 -7.01 -1.24
N PHE A 65 14.36 -6.56 -2.49
CA PHE A 65 13.20 -6.64 -3.37
C PHE A 65 13.57 -7.53 -4.54
N THR A 66 12.71 -8.48 -4.85
CA THR A 66 12.91 -9.34 -6.03
C THR A 66 11.82 -9.02 -7.04
N GLU A 67 12.01 -9.50 -8.26
CA GLU A 67 10.98 -9.36 -9.30
C GLU A 67 9.65 -9.95 -8.82
N LEU A 68 9.71 -11.10 -8.16
CA LEU A 68 8.51 -11.74 -7.64
C LEU A 68 7.83 -10.88 -6.57
N THR A 69 8.63 -10.21 -5.74
CA THR A 69 8.08 -9.30 -4.73
C THR A 69 7.27 -8.20 -5.42
N ILE A 70 7.83 -7.59 -6.45
CA ILE A 70 7.14 -6.52 -7.17
C ILE A 70 5.87 -7.04 -7.84
N LEU A 71 5.97 -8.20 -8.48
CA LEU A 71 4.81 -8.81 -9.10
C LEU A 71 3.67 -8.99 -8.09
N ARG A 72 3.99 -9.51 -6.92
CA ARG A 72 2.97 -9.77 -5.90
C ARG A 72 2.40 -8.50 -5.30
N ILE A 73 3.22 -7.47 -5.16
CA ILE A 73 2.73 -6.18 -4.70
C ILE A 73 1.73 -5.63 -5.72
N GLU A 74 2.10 -5.65 -6.99
CA GLU A 74 1.24 -5.10 -8.04
C GLU A 74 -0.05 -5.88 -8.19
N LYS A 75 0.01 -7.19 -7.98
CA LYS A 75 -1.20 -8.00 -8.04
C LYS A 75 -2.04 -7.94 -6.77
N GLY A 76 -1.49 -7.41 -5.70
CA GLY A 76 -2.20 -7.31 -4.44
C GLY A 76 -2.22 -8.58 -3.64
N THR A 77 -1.33 -9.54 -3.94
CA THR A 77 -1.31 -10.83 -3.26
C THR A 77 -0.31 -10.88 -2.11
N ARG A 78 0.30 -9.74 -1.78
CA ARG A 78 1.31 -9.67 -0.74
C ARG A 78 1.06 -8.46 0.15
N PHE A 79 1.19 -8.64 1.45
CA PHE A 79 1.16 -7.50 2.37
C PHE A 79 2.44 -6.70 2.19
N VAL A 80 2.36 -5.39 2.40
CA VAL A 80 3.51 -4.50 2.26
C VAL A 80 3.73 -3.84 3.61
N PRO A 81 4.84 -4.19 4.28
CA PRO A 81 5.14 -3.55 5.56
C PRO A 81 5.49 -2.08 5.36
N ASP A 82 5.39 -1.32 6.43
CA ASP A 82 5.55 0.14 6.36
C ASP A 82 6.94 0.55 5.85
N TYR A 83 7.98 -0.19 6.18
CA TYR A 83 9.31 0.19 5.71
C TYR A 83 9.46 -0.01 4.21
N GLU A 84 8.76 -1.01 3.63
CA GLU A 84 8.76 -1.17 2.17
C GLU A 84 7.95 -0.04 1.52
N LEU A 85 6.83 0.31 2.11
CA LEU A 85 6.02 1.42 1.62
C LEU A 85 6.84 2.70 1.58
N SER A 86 7.60 2.96 2.64
CA SER A 86 8.43 4.14 2.72
C SER A 86 9.48 4.18 1.61
N VAL A 87 10.14 3.05 1.37
CA VAL A 87 11.17 2.95 0.33
C VAL A 87 10.55 3.18 -1.06
N ILE A 88 9.40 2.60 -1.30
CA ILE A 88 8.74 2.75 -2.60
C ILE A 88 8.34 4.21 -2.83
N ALA A 89 7.77 4.83 -1.81
CA ALA A 89 7.36 6.24 -1.90
C ALA A 89 8.59 7.13 -2.18
N ASP A 90 9.67 6.88 -1.46
CA ASP A 90 10.89 7.66 -1.65
C ASP A 90 11.47 7.49 -3.05
N TYR A 91 11.47 6.27 -3.55
CA TYR A 91 12.02 6.02 -4.88
C TYR A 91 11.25 6.77 -5.95
N PHE A 92 9.93 6.74 -5.87
CA PHE A 92 9.09 7.41 -6.88
C PHE A 92 8.88 8.89 -6.59
N HIS A 93 9.40 9.40 -5.49
CA HIS A 93 9.24 10.81 -5.08
C HIS A 93 7.76 11.17 -4.94
N VAL A 94 7.01 10.28 -4.33
CA VAL A 94 5.60 10.51 -4.04
C VAL A 94 5.39 10.34 -2.54
N THR A 95 4.24 10.78 -2.05
CA THR A 95 3.92 10.60 -0.64
C THR A 95 3.34 9.21 -0.41
N SER A 96 3.45 8.74 0.83
CA SER A 96 2.78 7.50 1.22
C SER A 96 1.27 7.63 1.04
N ASP A 97 0.72 8.82 1.31
CA ASP A 97 -0.71 9.06 1.13
C ASP A 97 -1.14 8.84 -0.32
N TYR A 98 -0.31 9.25 -1.25
CA TYR A 98 -0.61 9.02 -2.66
C TYR A 98 -0.66 7.52 -2.96
N LEU A 99 0.35 6.77 -2.49
CA LEU A 99 0.37 5.32 -2.72
C LEU A 99 -0.81 4.64 -2.07
N LEU A 100 -1.22 5.11 -0.90
CA LEU A 100 -2.35 4.52 -0.19
C LEU A 100 -3.70 4.94 -0.76
N GLY A 101 -3.72 5.80 -1.76
CA GLY A 101 -4.96 6.23 -2.37
C GLY A 101 -5.71 7.28 -1.58
N ARG A 102 -5.06 7.91 -0.61
CA ARG A 102 -5.70 8.91 0.24
C ARG A 102 -5.69 10.29 -0.39
N THR A 103 -4.86 10.49 -1.39
CA THR A 103 -4.81 11.75 -2.13
C THR A 103 -4.47 11.44 -3.58
N SER A 104 -4.88 12.30 -4.49
CA SER A 104 -4.52 12.15 -5.90
C SER A 104 -3.25 12.94 -6.24
N LYS A 105 -2.70 13.65 -5.27
CA LYS A 105 -1.49 14.40 -5.52
C LYS A 105 -0.27 13.56 -5.26
N GLU A 106 0.59 13.48 -6.23
CA GLU A 106 1.87 12.81 -6.07
C GLU A 106 2.80 13.65 -5.21
#